data_7aa9c68b159cbb2f56b52cb21adadb57
#
_entry.id   7aa9c68b159cbb2f56b52cb21adadb57
#
_cell.length_a   1.000
_cell.length_b   1.000
_cell.length_c   1.000
_cell.angle_alpha   90.00
_cell.angle_beta   90.00
_cell.angle_gamma   90.00
#
_symmetry.space_group_name_H-M   'P 1'
#
loop_
_entity.id
_entity.type
_entity.pdbx_description
1 polymer ?
#
loop_
_entity_poly.entity_id
_entity_poly.type
_entity_poly.pdbx_seq_one_letter_code
_entity_poly.pdbx_strand_id
1 'polypeptide(L)'
;MALRVGEIVIDCADHETVIPFWMEAMGDYVRHDVNEQFVTIAPRERGAGRPPIMFQKVPERKTAKNRVHLDLRGESMTAEVERLKGLGATFIAERTLGESTRWAVMADPEGNEFCISE
;
A
#
# COMPACT_ATOMS: atom_id res chain seq x y z
N MET A 1 -17.44 -7.90 -22.80
CA MET A 1 -16.61 -8.58 -21.80
C MET A 1 -16.25 -7.60 -20.71
N ALA A 2 -16.40 -7.98 -19.46
CA ALA A 2 -16.03 -7.14 -18.34
C ALA A 2 -14.54 -7.31 -17.99
N LEU A 3 -13.90 -6.22 -17.57
CA LEU A 3 -12.53 -6.26 -17.06
C LEU A 3 -12.56 -6.50 -15.54
N ARG A 4 -11.47 -7.01 -15.01
CA ARG A 4 -11.27 -7.14 -13.57
C ARG A 4 -9.86 -6.68 -13.21
N VAL A 5 -9.69 -6.22 -11.97
CA VAL A 5 -8.36 -5.86 -11.48
C VAL A 5 -7.61 -7.16 -11.21
N GLY A 6 -6.55 -7.41 -11.99
CA GLY A 6 -5.72 -8.60 -11.82
C GLY A 6 -4.68 -8.42 -10.74
N GLU A 7 -4.06 -7.25 -10.71
CA GLU A 7 -3.09 -6.88 -9.69
C GLU A 7 -2.93 -5.38 -9.65
N ILE A 8 -2.32 -4.89 -8.58
CA ILE A 8 -1.97 -3.48 -8.41
C ILE A 8 -0.46 -3.37 -8.56
N VAL A 9 0.01 -2.45 -9.40
CA VAL A 9 1.44 -2.24 -9.59
C VAL A 9 1.84 -0.91 -8.96
N ILE A 10 2.85 -0.94 -8.09
CA ILE A 10 3.40 0.22 -7.43
C ILE A 10 4.85 0.36 -7.87
N ASP A 11 5.20 1.53 -8.42
CA ASP A 11 6.57 1.82 -8.79
C ASP A 11 7.41 2.09 -7.54
N CYS A 12 8.66 1.67 -7.57
CA CYS A 12 9.57 1.88 -6.46
C CYS A 12 11.00 2.11 -6.97
N ALA A 13 11.83 2.72 -6.14
CA ALA A 13 13.25 2.85 -6.40
C ALA A 13 14.02 1.63 -5.89
N ASP A 14 13.59 1.08 -4.75
CA ASP A 14 14.28 -0.03 -4.09
C ASP A 14 13.26 -0.98 -3.47
N HIS A 15 13.20 -2.20 -3.98
CA HIS A 15 12.32 -3.24 -3.44
C HIS A 15 12.51 -3.42 -1.93
N GLU A 16 13.74 -3.39 -1.46
CA GLU A 16 14.02 -3.69 -0.05
C GLU A 16 13.63 -2.56 0.91
N THR A 17 13.34 -1.38 0.40
CA THR A 17 12.79 -0.27 1.18
C THR A 17 11.27 -0.40 1.34
N VAL A 18 10.58 -0.82 0.30
CA VAL A 18 9.12 -0.73 0.22
C VAL A 18 8.42 -2.06 0.52
N ILE A 19 8.97 -3.19 0.10
CA ILE A 19 8.29 -4.49 0.24
C ILE A 19 8.17 -4.95 1.69
N PRO A 20 9.21 -4.86 2.53
CA PRO A 20 9.04 -5.25 3.94
C PRO A 20 7.93 -4.48 4.64
N PHE A 21 7.81 -3.18 4.35
CA PHE A 21 6.72 -2.37 4.87
C PHE A 21 5.35 -2.93 4.46
N TRP A 22 5.16 -3.14 3.16
CA TRP A 22 3.86 -3.58 2.67
C TRP A 22 3.50 -5.00 3.11
N MET A 23 4.49 -5.89 3.25
CA MET A 23 4.23 -7.23 3.78
C MET A 23 3.73 -7.16 5.23
N GLU A 24 4.38 -6.34 6.07
CA GLU A 24 3.94 -6.17 7.46
C GLU A 24 2.59 -5.44 7.53
N ALA A 25 2.39 -4.44 6.67
CA ALA A 25 1.13 -3.70 6.65
C ALA A 25 -0.06 -4.60 6.31
N MET A 26 0.10 -5.47 5.31
CA MET A 26 -0.97 -6.34 4.83
C MET A 26 -1.12 -7.61 5.68
N GLY A 27 -0.07 -8.03 6.38
CA GLY A 27 -0.08 -9.10 7.36
C GLY A 27 0.19 -10.49 6.81
N ASP A 28 -0.65 -10.99 5.91
CA ASP A 28 -0.54 -12.36 5.41
C ASP A 28 -0.15 -12.45 3.94
N TYR A 29 0.46 -11.39 3.41
CA TYR A 29 0.99 -11.42 2.04
C TYR A 29 2.36 -12.07 2.04
N VAL A 30 2.63 -12.87 1.01
CA VAL A 30 3.91 -13.55 0.81
C VAL A 30 4.58 -13.04 -0.46
N ARG A 31 5.91 -13.02 -0.43
CA ARG A 31 6.73 -12.44 -1.50
C ARG A 31 7.06 -13.48 -2.56
N HIS A 32 7.00 -13.06 -3.83
CA HIS A 32 7.42 -13.84 -4.99
C HIS A 32 8.28 -12.97 -5.90
N ASP A 33 9.56 -13.26 -5.98
CA ASP A 33 10.49 -12.55 -6.85
C ASP A 33 10.35 -13.08 -8.27
N VAL A 34 9.97 -12.23 -9.21
CA VAL A 34 9.88 -12.58 -10.62
C VAL A 34 11.23 -12.38 -11.30
N ASN A 35 11.81 -11.19 -11.14
CA ASN A 35 13.14 -10.85 -11.65
C ASN A 35 13.65 -9.60 -10.92
N GLU A 36 14.75 -9.02 -11.41
CA GLU A 36 15.34 -7.85 -10.77
C GLU A 36 14.44 -6.60 -10.80
N GLN A 37 13.54 -6.51 -11.77
CA GLN A 37 12.65 -5.37 -11.92
C GLN A 37 11.32 -5.57 -11.20
N PHE A 38 10.77 -6.78 -11.19
CA PHE A 38 9.43 -7.08 -10.70
C PHE A 38 9.46 -8.04 -9.52
N VAL A 39 8.83 -7.62 -8.42
CA VAL A 39 8.59 -8.48 -7.25
C VAL A 39 7.14 -8.34 -6.86
N THR A 40 6.46 -9.47 -6.65
CA THR A 40 5.05 -9.50 -6.29
C THR A 40 4.89 -9.94 -4.85
N ILE A 41 3.93 -9.35 -4.16
CA ILE A 41 3.41 -9.90 -2.91
C ILE A 41 1.94 -10.23 -3.11
N ALA A 42 1.48 -11.31 -2.50
CA ALA A 42 0.11 -11.76 -2.67
C ALA A 42 -0.38 -12.44 -1.39
N PRO A 43 -1.70 -12.44 -1.14
CA PRO A 43 -2.24 -13.15 0.00
C PRO A 43 -1.81 -14.60 -0.02
N ARG A 44 -1.51 -15.16 1.16
CA ARG A 44 -1.19 -16.59 1.29
C ARG A 44 -2.31 -17.45 0.73
N GLU A 45 -3.56 -17.06 0.99
CA GLU A 45 -4.73 -17.69 0.39
C GLU A 45 -5.26 -16.80 -0.73
N ARG A 46 -5.26 -17.32 -1.95
CA ARG A 46 -5.72 -16.59 -3.13
C ARG A 46 -7.23 -16.41 -3.13
N GLY A 47 -7.69 -15.30 -3.73
CA GLY A 47 -9.10 -14.98 -3.87
C GLY A 47 -9.60 -14.01 -2.83
N ALA A 48 -10.90 -14.01 -2.56
CA ALA A 48 -11.56 -13.18 -1.54
C ALA A 48 -11.38 -11.67 -1.74
N GLY A 49 -11.22 -11.20 -2.99
CA GLY A 49 -11.15 -9.77 -3.28
C GLY A 49 -9.86 -9.09 -2.81
N ARG A 50 -8.81 -9.85 -2.53
CA ARG A 50 -7.53 -9.33 -2.08
C ARG A 50 -6.50 -9.48 -3.18
N PRO A 51 -6.29 -8.44 -4.02
CA PRO A 51 -5.42 -8.55 -5.18
C PRO A 51 -3.94 -8.65 -4.79
N PRO A 52 -3.11 -9.28 -5.64
CA PRO A 52 -1.67 -9.18 -5.52
C PRO A 52 -1.21 -7.73 -5.73
N ILE A 53 -0.07 -7.39 -5.15
CA ILE A 53 0.59 -6.11 -5.36
C ILE A 53 1.97 -6.41 -5.94
N MET A 54 2.25 -5.86 -7.13
CA MET A 54 3.54 -5.99 -7.77
C MET A 54 4.31 -4.69 -7.59
N PHE A 55 5.59 -4.80 -7.24
CA PHE A 55 6.46 -3.64 -7.12
C PHE A 55 7.41 -3.63 -8.31
N GLN A 56 7.35 -2.59 -9.11
CA GLN A 56 8.18 -2.42 -10.29
C GLN A 56 9.28 -1.41 -9.99
N LYS A 57 10.54 -1.85 -10.09
CA LYS A 57 11.67 -0.96 -9.91
C LYS A 57 11.79 -0.05 -11.12
N VAL A 58 11.79 1.27 -10.89
CA VAL A 58 11.85 2.28 -11.95
C VAL A 58 12.93 3.31 -11.60
N PRO A 59 13.53 3.97 -12.61
CA PRO A 59 14.54 5.00 -12.35
C PRO A 59 13.93 6.34 -11.93
N GLU A 60 12.67 6.61 -12.26
CA GLU A 60 12.03 7.88 -11.93
C GLU A 60 11.77 7.98 -10.43
N ARG A 61 11.99 9.16 -9.89
CA ARG A 61 11.70 9.43 -8.48
C ARG A 61 10.25 9.85 -8.32
N LYS A 62 9.71 9.58 -7.15
CA LYS A 62 8.40 10.08 -6.73
C LYS A 62 8.50 11.59 -6.52
N THR A 63 7.85 12.40 -7.38
CA THR A 63 7.91 13.86 -7.31
C THR A 63 6.57 14.53 -7.16
N ALA A 64 5.48 13.86 -7.50
CA ALA A 64 4.13 14.42 -7.46
C ALA A 64 3.21 13.49 -6.68
N LYS A 65 2.05 14.01 -6.29
CA LYS A 65 1.04 13.21 -5.61
C LYS A 65 0.57 12.08 -6.53
N ASN A 66 0.38 10.88 -5.97
CA ASN A 66 -0.18 9.75 -6.70
C ASN A 66 -1.56 10.11 -7.28
N ARG A 67 -1.79 9.73 -8.53
CA ARG A 67 -3.11 9.91 -9.16
C ARG A 67 -4.09 8.81 -8.75
N VAL A 68 -3.57 7.67 -8.33
CA VAL A 68 -4.34 6.56 -7.77
C VAL A 68 -3.74 6.23 -6.41
N HIS A 69 -4.57 6.04 -5.41
CA HIS A 69 -4.11 5.60 -4.10
C HIS A 69 -5.02 4.50 -3.56
N LEU A 70 -4.48 3.67 -2.70
CA LEU A 70 -5.23 2.59 -2.07
C LEU A 70 -5.88 3.11 -0.79
N ASP A 71 -7.12 2.70 -0.56
CA ASP A 71 -7.79 2.87 0.73
C ASP A 71 -7.77 1.53 1.43
N LEU A 72 -7.08 1.46 2.57
CA LEU A 72 -6.99 0.25 3.37
C LEU A 72 -7.90 0.38 4.59
N ARG A 73 -8.49 -0.73 5.01
CA ARG A 73 -9.39 -0.73 6.15
C ARG A 73 -8.83 -1.59 7.28
N GLY A 74 -8.98 -1.09 8.49
CA GLY A 74 -8.61 -1.79 9.69
C GLY A 74 -9.68 -1.60 10.76
N GLU A 75 -9.55 -2.26 11.88
CA GLU A 75 -10.52 -2.16 12.98
C GLU A 75 -10.44 -0.82 13.70
N SER A 76 -9.25 -0.23 13.78
CA SER A 76 -9.01 1.06 14.43
C SER A 76 -8.05 1.89 13.60
N MET A 77 -8.53 2.99 13.04
CA MET A 77 -7.71 3.91 12.26
C MET A 77 -6.52 4.41 13.09
N THR A 78 -6.78 4.82 14.33
CA THR A 78 -5.73 5.36 15.21
C THR A 78 -4.64 4.34 15.49
N ALA A 79 -5.02 3.10 15.81
CA ALA A 79 -4.06 2.03 16.08
C ALA A 79 -3.24 1.68 14.83
N GLU A 80 -3.90 1.63 13.67
CA GLU A 80 -3.20 1.31 12.42
C GLU A 80 -2.23 2.42 12.02
N VAL A 81 -2.60 3.69 12.19
CA VAL A 81 -1.70 4.81 11.92
C VAL A 81 -0.42 4.68 12.75
N GLU A 82 -0.55 4.41 14.05
CA GLU A 82 0.62 4.27 14.91
C GLU A 82 1.46 3.04 14.55
N ARG A 83 0.81 1.92 14.24
CA ARG A 83 1.52 0.70 13.80
C ARG A 83 2.33 0.96 12.54
N LEU A 84 1.71 1.58 11.53
CA LEU A 84 2.36 1.83 10.24
C LEU A 84 3.47 2.85 10.36
N LYS A 85 3.33 3.87 11.22
CA LYS A 85 4.42 4.80 11.49
C LYS A 85 5.65 4.06 12.04
N GLY A 86 5.43 3.11 12.93
CA GLY A 86 6.51 2.28 13.46
C GLY A 86 7.19 1.41 12.41
N LEU A 87 6.51 1.12 11.30
CA LEU A 87 7.06 0.34 10.18
C LEU A 87 7.73 1.23 9.11
N GLY A 88 7.68 2.55 9.25
CA GLY A 88 8.34 3.46 8.33
C GLY A 88 7.42 4.35 7.51
N ALA A 89 6.11 4.28 7.70
CA ALA A 89 5.19 5.19 7.03
C ALA A 89 5.19 6.57 7.66
N THR A 90 4.81 7.56 6.86
CA THR A 90 4.66 8.95 7.31
C THR A 90 3.17 9.28 7.38
N PHE A 91 2.73 9.87 8.48
CA PHE A 91 1.38 10.41 8.57
C PHE A 91 1.36 11.79 7.88
N ILE A 92 0.42 12.01 6.97
CA ILE A 92 0.31 13.25 6.23
C ILE A 92 -0.81 14.11 6.78
N ALA A 93 -2.03 13.56 6.89
CA ALA A 93 -3.19 14.33 7.31
C ALA A 93 -4.36 13.43 7.66
N GLU A 94 -5.28 13.94 8.46
CA GLU A 94 -6.59 13.34 8.64
C GLU A 94 -7.59 14.13 7.82
N ARG A 95 -8.51 13.44 7.15
CA ARG A 95 -9.56 14.03 6.33
C ARG A 95 -10.92 13.52 6.80
N THR A 96 -11.94 14.30 6.57
CA THR A 96 -13.31 13.95 6.94
C THR A 96 -14.25 14.26 5.78
N LEU A 97 -15.34 13.50 5.73
CA LEU A 97 -16.46 13.73 4.83
C LEU A 97 -17.73 13.57 5.67
N GLY A 98 -18.45 14.68 5.91
CA GLY A 98 -19.56 14.68 6.84
C GLY A 98 -19.11 14.49 8.28
N GLU A 99 -20.02 13.97 9.11
CA GLU A 99 -19.77 13.83 10.55
C GLU A 99 -19.24 12.46 10.95
N SER A 100 -19.42 11.45 10.09
CA SER A 100 -19.15 10.06 10.46
C SER A 100 -18.02 9.41 9.68
N THR A 101 -17.59 10.02 8.57
CA THR A 101 -16.56 9.42 7.71
C THR A 101 -15.23 10.16 7.88
N ARG A 102 -14.19 9.45 8.25
CA ARG A 102 -12.85 10.01 8.34
C ARG A 102 -11.82 8.99 7.89
N TRP A 103 -10.69 9.48 7.44
CA TRP A 103 -9.58 8.63 7.05
C TRP A 103 -8.26 9.34 7.28
N ALA A 104 -7.19 8.57 7.41
CA ALA A 104 -5.83 9.08 7.51
C ALA A 104 -5.14 8.94 6.16
N VAL A 105 -4.48 10.00 5.72
CA VAL A 105 -3.62 9.98 4.54
C VAL A 105 -2.20 9.73 5.03
N MET A 106 -1.56 8.73 4.48
CA MET A 106 -0.19 8.34 4.85
C MET A 106 0.66 8.16 3.60
N ALA A 107 1.95 8.05 3.78
CA ALA A 107 2.89 7.69 2.71
C ALA A 107 3.73 6.50 3.15
N ASP A 108 4.01 5.60 2.21
CA ASP A 108 4.91 4.47 2.47
C ASP A 108 6.37 4.95 2.54
N PRO A 109 7.34 4.07 2.82
CA PRO A 109 8.74 4.51 2.97
C PRO A 109 9.34 5.17 1.73
N GLU A 110 8.73 5.02 0.56
CA GLU A 110 9.18 5.70 -0.66
C GLU A 110 8.29 6.89 -1.03
N GLY A 111 7.35 7.25 -0.19
CA GLY A 111 6.52 8.43 -0.40
C GLY A 111 5.22 8.17 -1.16
N ASN A 112 4.88 6.92 -1.46
CA ASN A 112 3.61 6.61 -2.13
C ASN A 112 2.46 6.78 -1.16
N GLU A 113 1.48 7.61 -1.53
CA GLU A 113 0.34 7.93 -0.67
C GLU A 113 -0.67 6.79 -0.68
N PHE A 114 -1.25 6.53 0.50
CA PHE A 114 -2.36 5.62 0.69
C PHE A 114 -3.20 6.12 1.87
N CYS A 115 -4.38 5.57 2.04
CA CYS A 115 -5.28 6.00 3.12
C CYS A 115 -5.67 4.82 4.00
N ILE A 116 -5.93 5.12 5.26
CA ILE A 116 -6.43 4.17 6.26
C ILE A 116 -7.78 4.66 6.77
N SER A 117 -8.74 3.76 6.81
CA SER A 117 -10.04 4.00 7.43
C SER A 117 -10.51 2.75 8.18
N GLU A 118 -11.63 2.85 8.88
CA GLU A 118 -12.25 1.73 9.59
C GLU A 118 -13.65 1.46 9.10
#